data_0619cc87508eaffae75e55bff33754fb
#
_entry.id   0619cc87508eaffae75e55bff33754fb
#
_cell.length_a   1.000
_cell.length_b   1.000
_cell.length_c   1.000
_cell.angle_alpha   90.00
_cell.angle_beta   90.00
_cell.angle_gamma   90.00
#
_symmetry.space_group_name_H-M   'P 1'
#
loop_
_entity.id
_entity.type
_entity.pdbx_description
1 polymer ?
#
loop_
_entity_poly.entity_id
_entity_poly.type
_entity_poly.pdbx_seq_one_letter_code
_entity_poly.pdbx_strand_id
1 'polypeptide(L)'
;SLMHLAALHTPSQIQLNNDGNLKHFLTIEGLSKATLTKILDTAHSFINDQNQLITTPLLEGRTVMNLFFENSTRTRTTFEAAAKRLSANVLNIDIARSSTSKGETLRDTLWNLEAMAADIFVVRHSSSGAAHFIAETVCPHVAIINAGDGRHAHPTQAMLDMLTIRRETEKNFE
;
A
#
# COMPACT_ATOMS: atom_id res chain seq x y z
N SER A 1 19.94 10.28 2.31
CA SER A 1 18.61 10.26 2.95
C SER A 1 17.61 9.55 2.06
N LEU A 2 16.48 9.13 2.63
CA LEU A 2 15.39 8.50 1.89
C LEU A 2 14.88 9.39 0.76
N MET A 3 14.78 10.68 1.00
CA MET A 3 14.33 11.65 0.00
C MET A 3 15.29 11.77 -1.18
N HIS A 4 16.57 11.66 -0.92
CA HIS A 4 17.60 11.74 -1.96
C HIS A 4 17.55 10.53 -2.90
N LEU A 5 17.38 9.35 -2.34
CA LEU A 5 17.26 8.12 -3.11
C LEU A 5 15.95 8.05 -3.91
N ALA A 6 14.86 8.60 -3.38
CA ALA A 6 13.55 8.60 -4.03
C ALA A 6 13.45 9.55 -5.22
N ALA A 7 14.46 10.43 -5.45
CA ALA A 7 14.45 11.41 -6.54
C ALA A 7 14.72 10.81 -7.93
N LEU A 8 15.12 9.53 -8.02
CA LEU A 8 15.49 8.90 -9.29
C LEU A 8 14.30 8.66 -10.24
N HIS A 9 13.09 8.45 -9.68
CA HIS A 9 11.86 8.24 -10.45
C HIS A 9 10.70 8.97 -9.78
N THR A 10 9.72 9.40 -10.58
CA THR A 10 8.51 10.01 -10.01
C THR A 10 7.58 8.92 -9.45
N PRO A 11 6.77 9.24 -8.42
CA PRO A 11 5.79 8.28 -7.89
C PRO A 11 4.83 7.72 -8.95
N SER A 12 4.40 8.55 -9.90
CA SER A 12 3.51 8.12 -10.97
C SER A 12 4.17 7.12 -11.93
N GLN A 13 5.49 7.16 -12.07
CA GLN A 13 6.23 6.22 -12.91
C GLN A 13 6.40 4.87 -12.23
N ILE A 14 6.75 4.85 -10.94
CA ILE A 14 7.07 3.61 -10.23
C ILE A 14 5.85 2.82 -9.80
N GLN A 15 4.70 3.47 -9.67
CA GLN A 15 3.50 2.77 -9.21
C GLN A 15 2.82 1.93 -10.30
N LEU A 16 3.24 2.05 -11.56
CA LEU A 16 2.74 1.23 -12.67
C LEU A 16 3.80 0.20 -13.10
N ASN A 17 3.35 -0.97 -13.54
CA ASN A 17 4.22 -1.94 -14.16
C ASN A 17 4.42 -1.63 -15.65
N ASN A 18 5.19 -2.46 -16.36
CA ASN A 18 5.49 -2.27 -17.78
C ASN A 18 4.25 -2.32 -18.67
N ASP A 19 3.17 -2.98 -18.23
CA ASP A 19 1.90 -3.08 -18.96
C ASP A 19 0.93 -1.94 -18.63
N GLY A 20 1.34 -0.99 -17.79
CA GLY A 20 0.51 0.13 -17.38
C GLY A 20 -0.50 -0.18 -16.28
N ASN A 21 -0.40 -1.36 -15.64
CA ASN A 21 -1.27 -1.75 -14.53
C ASN A 21 -0.70 -1.25 -13.20
N LEU A 22 -1.60 -0.94 -12.26
CA LEU A 22 -1.22 -0.45 -10.95
C LEU A 22 -0.52 -1.55 -10.14
N LYS A 23 0.69 -1.27 -9.71
CA LYS A 23 1.49 -2.14 -8.85
C LYS A 23 1.53 -1.62 -7.41
N HIS A 24 1.64 -0.29 -7.26
CA HIS A 24 1.64 0.40 -5.98
C HIS A 24 0.64 1.54 -6.01
N PHE A 25 0.18 1.98 -4.86
CA PHE A 25 -0.71 3.14 -4.74
C PHE A 25 -0.01 4.23 -3.94
N LEU A 26 0.81 5.03 -4.62
CA LEU A 26 1.64 6.06 -3.99
C LEU A 26 0.99 7.45 -4.04
N THR A 27 0.37 7.79 -5.17
CA THR A 27 -0.27 9.09 -5.38
C THR A 27 -1.29 8.99 -6.51
N ILE A 28 -2.30 9.85 -6.48
CA ILE A 28 -3.20 10.02 -7.61
C ILE A 28 -2.70 11.12 -8.57
N GLU A 29 -1.77 11.95 -8.10
CA GLU A 29 -1.19 13.01 -8.93
C GLU A 29 -0.36 12.41 -10.06
N GLY A 30 -0.49 12.98 -11.25
CA GLY A 30 0.27 12.56 -12.42
C GLY A 30 -0.18 11.26 -13.07
N LEU A 31 -1.22 10.61 -12.55
CA LEU A 31 -1.81 9.44 -13.20
C LEU A 31 -2.62 9.88 -14.43
N SER A 32 -2.55 9.08 -15.50
CA SER A 32 -3.33 9.35 -16.70
C SER A 32 -4.81 9.21 -16.45
N LYS A 33 -5.62 9.87 -17.28
CA LYS A 33 -7.08 9.72 -17.23
C LYS A 33 -7.50 8.26 -17.39
N ALA A 34 -6.82 7.52 -18.26
CA ALA A 34 -7.10 6.10 -18.49
C ALA A 34 -6.84 5.28 -17.21
N THR A 35 -5.75 5.52 -16.50
CA THR A 35 -5.44 4.84 -15.25
C THR A 35 -6.45 5.20 -14.16
N LEU A 36 -6.81 6.48 -14.03
CA LEU A 36 -7.82 6.93 -13.06
C LEU A 36 -9.18 6.29 -13.35
N THR A 37 -9.56 6.17 -14.61
CA THR A 37 -10.80 5.50 -15.00
C THR A 37 -10.80 4.04 -14.60
N LYS A 38 -9.70 3.33 -14.83
CA LYS A 38 -9.55 1.93 -14.39
C LYS A 38 -9.70 1.79 -12.87
N ILE A 39 -9.09 2.70 -12.10
CA ILE A 39 -9.20 2.70 -10.64
C ILE A 39 -10.66 2.88 -10.22
N LEU A 40 -11.36 3.84 -10.81
CA LEU A 40 -12.77 4.09 -10.52
C LEU A 40 -13.65 2.89 -10.91
N ASP A 41 -13.44 2.30 -12.07
CA ASP A 41 -14.18 1.14 -12.53
C ASP A 41 -13.96 -0.05 -11.58
N THR A 42 -12.73 -0.25 -11.13
CA THR A 42 -12.41 -1.27 -10.14
C THR A 42 -13.13 -1.02 -8.83
N ALA A 43 -13.12 0.22 -8.34
CA ALA A 43 -13.83 0.61 -7.13
C ALA A 43 -15.33 0.32 -7.25
N HIS A 44 -15.95 0.67 -8.38
CA HIS A 44 -17.37 0.41 -8.63
C HIS A 44 -17.70 -1.08 -8.64
N SER A 45 -16.78 -1.93 -9.09
CA SER A 45 -17.00 -3.39 -9.10
C SER A 45 -17.10 -3.99 -7.69
N PHE A 46 -16.64 -3.28 -6.66
CA PHE A 46 -16.71 -3.73 -5.26
C PHE A 46 -17.87 -3.09 -4.47
N ILE A 47 -18.75 -2.36 -5.14
CA ILE A 47 -19.91 -1.70 -4.55
C ILE A 47 -21.17 -2.39 -5.09
N ASN A 48 -22.10 -2.75 -4.20
CA ASN A 48 -23.37 -3.35 -4.59
C ASN A 48 -24.40 -2.31 -5.04
N ASP A 49 -25.60 -2.78 -5.45
CA ASP A 49 -26.68 -1.91 -5.93
C ASP A 49 -27.20 -0.94 -4.87
N GLN A 50 -26.94 -1.21 -3.59
CA GLN A 50 -27.33 -0.36 -2.48
C GLN A 50 -26.22 0.62 -2.09
N ASN A 51 -25.21 0.75 -2.92
CA ASN A 51 -24.03 1.59 -2.70
C ASN A 51 -23.21 1.21 -1.46
N GLN A 52 -23.23 -0.08 -1.12
CA GLN A 52 -22.48 -0.64 -0.01
C GLN A 52 -21.27 -1.41 -0.52
N LEU A 53 -20.16 -1.35 0.20
CA LEU A 53 -18.97 -2.12 -0.13
C LEU A 53 -19.22 -3.62 0.11
N ILE A 54 -18.88 -4.42 -0.90
CA ILE A 54 -19.00 -5.88 -0.80
C ILE A 54 -17.92 -6.39 0.16
N THR A 55 -18.35 -6.94 1.30
CA THR A 55 -17.45 -7.47 2.32
C THR A 55 -17.32 -8.99 2.16
N THR A 56 -16.57 -9.42 1.16
CA THR A 56 -16.21 -10.83 1.00
C THR A 56 -14.77 -11.02 1.46
N PRO A 57 -14.34 -12.26 1.81
CA PRO A 57 -12.97 -12.52 2.28
C PRO A 57 -11.95 -12.45 1.15
N LEU A 58 -11.87 -11.31 0.44
CA LEU A 58 -11.09 -11.16 -0.78
C LEU A 58 -9.58 -11.15 -0.56
N LEU A 59 -9.13 -10.86 0.66
CA LEU A 59 -7.71 -10.88 1.02
C LEU A 59 -7.39 -12.03 1.98
N GLU A 60 -8.21 -13.06 2.04
CA GLU A 60 -7.93 -14.23 2.86
C GLU A 60 -6.60 -14.88 2.43
N GLY A 61 -5.75 -15.16 3.41
CA GLY A 61 -4.41 -15.71 3.17
C GLY A 61 -3.36 -14.66 2.81
N ARG A 62 -3.74 -13.38 2.67
CA ARG A 62 -2.80 -12.28 2.40
C ARG A 62 -2.41 -11.60 3.70
N THR A 63 -1.22 -11.03 3.73
CA THR A 63 -0.70 -10.31 4.90
C THR A 63 -0.48 -8.85 4.56
N VAL A 64 -1.13 -7.97 5.33
CA VAL A 64 -0.96 -6.52 5.27
C VAL A 64 -0.11 -6.09 6.45
N MET A 65 1.00 -5.43 6.19
CA MET A 65 1.88 -4.87 7.23
C MET A 65 1.75 -3.36 7.23
N ASN A 66 1.33 -2.82 8.36
CA ASN A 66 1.27 -1.37 8.57
C ASN A 66 2.61 -0.90 9.11
N LEU A 67 3.35 -0.14 8.31
CA LEU A 67 4.67 0.38 8.65
C LEU A 67 4.54 1.83 9.11
N PHE A 68 4.74 2.07 10.40
CA PHE A 68 4.61 3.40 10.98
C PHE A 68 5.99 3.95 11.36
N PHE A 69 6.33 5.06 10.72
CA PHE A 69 7.54 5.84 11.01
C PHE A 69 7.25 6.98 11.99
N GLU A 70 5.97 7.21 12.26
CA GLU A 70 5.49 8.21 13.22
C GLU A 70 4.20 7.70 13.87
N ASN A 71 3.86 8.25 15.03
CA ASN A 71 2.63 7.86 15.73
C ASN A 71 1.41 8.39 14.99
N SER A 72 0.55 7.49 14.53
CA SER A 72 -0.74 7.83 13.93
C SER A 72 -1.76 6.75 14.23
N THR A 73 -2.43 6.87 15.37
CA THR A 73 -3.44 5.91 15.81
C THR A 73 -4.62 5.83 14.84
N ARG A 74 -5.05 6.97 14.30
CA ARG A 74 -6.19 7.02 13.37
C ARG A 74 -5.92 6.22 12.11
N THR A 75 -4.80 6.45 11.44
CA THR A 75 -4.43 5.76 10.20
C THR A 75 -4.23 4.27 10.44
N ARG A 76 -3.56 3.92 11.54
CA ARG A 76 -3.38 2.52 11.96
C ARG A 76 -4.71 1.81 12.11
N THR A 77 -5.64 2.41 12.86
CA THR A 77 -6.97 1.84 13.10
C THR A 77 -7.76 1.70 11.81
N THR A 78 -7.69 2.69 10.93
CA THR A 78 -8.38 2.67 9.63
C THR A 78 -7.92 1.50 8.77
N PHE A 79 -6.62 1.34 8.59
CA PHE A 79 -6.10 0.25 7.75
C PHE A 79 -6.23 -1.12 8.42
N GLU A 80 -6.10 -1.19 9.73
CA GLU A 80 -6.32 -2.44 10.46
C GLU A 80 -7.77 -2.91 10.31
N ALA A 81 -8.74 -2.02 10.51
CA ALA A 81 -10.15 -2.33 10.34
C ALA A 81 -10.47 -2.75 8.90
N ALA A 82 -9.93 -2.02 7.93
CA ALA A 82 -10.13 -2.32 6.51
C ALA A 82 -9.58 -3.71 6.14
N ALA A 83 -8.35 -4.01 6.53
CA ALA A 83 -7.72 -5.28 6.23
C ALA A 83 -8.45 -6.45 6.88
N LYS A 84 -8.88 -6.31 8.12
CA LYS A 84 -9.65 -7.34 8.83
C LYS A 84 -11.00 -7.61 8.17
N ARG A 85 -11.67 -6.58 7.67
CA ARG A 85 -12.93 -6.74 6.95
C ARG A 85 -12.76 -7.53 5.66
N LEU A 86 -11.58 -7.52 5.07
CA LEU A 86 -11.25 -8.28 3.87
C LEU A 86 -10.62 -9.64 4.21
N SER A 87 -10.59 -10.01 5.48
CA SER A 87 -10.03 -11.26 6.01
C SER A 87 -8.52 -11.40 5.80
N ALA A 88 -7.81 -10.29 5.69
CA ALA A 88 -6.35 -10.29 5.64
C ALA A 88 -5.76 -10.49 7.03
N ASN A 89 -4.57 -11.06 7.09
CA ASN A 89 -3.72 -11.01 8.27
C ASN A 89 -3.11 -9.61 8.39
N VAL A 90 -3.05 -9.06 9.59
CA VAL A 90 -2.56 -7.70 9.81
C VAL A 90 -1.44 -7.72 10.84
N LEU A 91 -0.34 -7.07 10.50
CA LEU A 91 0.77 -6.82 11.43
C LEU A 91 1.04 -5.32 11.48
N ASN A 92 1.17 -4.78 12.68
CA ASN A 92 1.52 -3.38 12.90
C ASN A 92 2.99 -3.30 13.32
N ILE A 93 3.82 -2.59 12.55
CA ILE A 93 5.25 -2.49 12.75
C ILE A 93 5.63 -1.04 13.03
N ASP A 94 6.23 -0.79 14.17
CA ASP A 94 6.77 0.52 14.54
C ASP A 94 8.27 0.55 14.16
N ILE A 95 8.58 1.13 13.02
CA ILE A 95 9.95 1.14 12.49
C ILE A 95 10.81 2.18 13.18
N ALA A 96 10.23 3.28 13.63
CA ALA A 96 10.96 4.36 14.29
C ALA A 96 11.69 3.90 15.55
N ARG A 97 11.14 2.90 16.25
CA ARG A 97 11.71 2.38 17.48
C ARG A 97 12.59 1.15 17.31
N SER A 98 12.42 0.40 16.22
CA SER A 98 13.01 -0.93 16.11
C SER A 98 14.30 -0.99 15.31
N SER A 99 14.50 -0.15 14.30
CA SER A 99 15.61 -0.33 13.35
C SER A 99 16.75 0.67 13.49
N THR A 100 16.46 1.96 13.73
CA THR A 100 17.50 2.99 13.75
C THR A 100 18.39 2.93 14.98
N SER A 101 17.88 2.46 16.11
CA SER A 101 18.63 2.37 17.37
C SER A 101 19.66 1.23 17.41
N LYS A 102 19.57 0.27 16.48
CA LYS A 102 20.43 -0.92 16.43
C LYS A 102 21.39 -0.93 15.24
N GLY A 103 21.48 0.16 14.48
CA GLY A 103 22.33 0.23 13.30
C GLY A 103 21.83 -0.57 12.10
N GLU A 104 20.63 -1.14 12.18
CA GLU A 104 20.01 -1.85 11.07
C GLU A 104 19.51 -0.84 10.03
N THR A 105 19.76 -1.12 8.75
CA THR A 105 19.27 -0.26 7.67
C THR A 105 17.78 -0.50 7.42
N LEU A 106 17.10 0.49 6.86
CA LEU A 106 15.70 0.32 6.45
C LEU A 106 15.56 -0.82 5.43
N ARG A 107 16.52 -0.95 4.53
CA ARG A 107 16.53 -2.02 3.53
C ARG A 107 16.56 -3.41 4.20
N ASP A 108 17.40 -3.60 5.20
CA ASP A 108 17.49 -4.86 5.93
C ASP A 108 16.19 -5.16 6.66
N THR A 109 15.58 -4.15 7.27
CA THR A 109 14.28 -4.29 7.93
C THR A 109 13.20 -4.72 6.92
N LEU A 110 13.15 -4.10 5.76
CA LEU A 110 12.17 -4.44 4.71
C LEU A 110 12.36 -5.87 4.22
N TRP A 111 13.59 -6.31 3.98
CA TRP A 111 13.88 -7.68 3.56
C TRP A 111 13.44 -8.71 4.61
N ASN A 112 13.66 -8.42 5.90
CA ASN A 112 13.19 -9.28 6.97
C ASN A 112 11.65 -9.37 7.00
N LEU A 113 10.96 -8.24 6.80
CA LEU A 113 9.49 -8.22 6.77
C LEU A 113 8.94 -8.93 5.54
N GLU A 114 9.58 -8.82 4.39
CA GLU A 114 9.21 -9.56 3.18
C GLU A 114 9.32 -11.07 3.40
N ALA A 115 10.37 -11.51 4.10
CA ALA A 115 10.57 -12.91 4.44
C ALA A 115 9.46 -13.48 5.33
N MET A 116 8.67 -12.61 5.99
CA MET A 116 7.49 -12.98 6.77
C MET A 116 6.22 -13.05 5.89
N ALA A 117 6.38 -13.13 4.58
CA ALA A 117 5.31 -13.28 3.59
C ALA A 117 4.35 -12.08 3.50
N ALA A 118 4.89 -10.86 3.56
CA ALA A 118 4.12 -9.65 3.33
C ALA A 118 3.63 -9.56 1.88
N ASP A 119 2.37 -9.21 1.69
CA ASP A 119 1.79 -8.96 0.36
C ASP A 119 1.62 -7.46 0.11
N ILE A 120 1.26 -6.71 1.14
CA ILE A 120 1.02 -5.27 1.07
C ILE A 120 1.71 -4.60 2.25
N PHE A 121 2.48 -3.55 1.98
CA PHE A 121 2.96 -2.61 2.99
C PHE A 121 2.16 -1.32 2.90
N VAL A 122 1.56 -0.92 4.02
CA VAL A 122 0.92 0.39 4.17
C VAL A 122 1.93 1.28 4.88
N VAL A 123 2.36 2.36 4.22
CA VAL A 123 3.45 3.21 4.72
C VAL A 123 2.92 4.55 5.19
N ARG A 124 3.14 4.88 6.46
CA ARG A 124 2.87 6.19 7.04
C ARG A 124 4.18 6.84 7.45
N HIS A 125 4.57 7.86 6.72
CA HIS A 125 5.79 8.64 6.98
C HIS A 125 5.53 10.11 6.71
N SER A 126 6.21 10.99 7.45
CA SER A 126 6.13 12.44 7.24
C SER A 126 6.68 12.89 5.89
N SER A 127 7.61 12.13 5.31
CA SER A 127 8.15 12.38 3.98
C SER A 127 7.47 11.50 2.94
N SER A 128 6.95 12.08 1.87
CA SER A 128 6.36 11.36 0.74
C SER A 128 7.39 10.49 0.01
N GLY A 129 8.67 10.82 0.09
CA GLY A 129 9.74 10.04 -0.50
C GLY A 129 9.95 8.66 0.14
N ALA A 130 9.48 8.46 1.38
CA ALA A 130 9.65 7.19 2.07
C ALA A 130 8.88 6.06 1.40
N ALA A 131 7.61 6.27 1.09
CA ALA A 131 6.79 5.25 0.38
C ALA A 131 7.39 4.95 -1.00
N HIS A 132 7.85 5.96 -1.71
CA HIS A 132 8.51 5.80 -2.99
C HIS A 132 9.78 4.96 -2.88
N PHE A 133 10.65 5.26 -1.92
CA PHE A 133 11.87 4.50 -1.68
C PHE A 133 11.57 3.03 -1.37
N ILE A 134 10.57 2.79 -0.52
CA ILE A 134 10.15 1.43 -0.16
C ILE A 134 9.64 0.69 -1.39
N ALA A 135 8.84 1.35 -2.24
CA ALA A 135 8.33 0.76 -3.47
C ALA A 135 9.45 0.34 -4.43
N GLU A 136 10.54 1.11 -4.51
CA GLU A 136 11.70 0.75 -5.32
C GLU A 136 12.53 -0.39 -4.72
N THR A 137 12.47 -0.58 -3.42
CA THR A 137 13.33 -1.52 -2.68
C THR A 137 12.72 -2.91 -2.56
N VAL A 138 11.38 -3.00 -2.43
CA VAL A 138 10.70 -4.27 -2.15
C VAL A 138 10.71 -5.22 -3.35
N CYS A 139 10.50 -6.51 -3.06
CA CYS A 139 10.34 -7.54 -4.09
C CYS A 139 9.13 -7.27 -5.00
N PRO A 140 9.16 -7.75 -6.26
CA PRO A 140 8.09 -7.46 -7.23
C PRO A 140 6.69 -7.87 -6.80
N HIS A 141 6.54 -8.86 -5.92
CA HIS A 141 5.23 -9.33 -5.46
C HIS A 141 4.63 -8.48 -4.32
N VAL A 142 5.40 -7.55 -3.75
CA VAL A 142 4.93 -6.72 -2.64
C VAL A 142 4.42 -5.38 -3.17
N ALA A 143 3.18 -5.05 -2.82
CA ALA A 143 2.57 -3.78 -3.19
C ALA A 143 2.70 -2.78 -2.04
N ILE A 144 2.82 -1.50 -2.38
CA ILE A 144 2.95 -0.41 -1.41
C ILE A 144 1.74 0.51 -1.52
N ILE A 145 1.14 0.85 -0.39
CA ILE A 145 0.12 1.89 -0.29
C ILE A 145 0.67 3.03 0.56
N ASN A 146 0.70 4.23 0.01
CA ASN A 146 1.06 5.42 0.76
C ASN A 146 -0.13 5.87 1.60
N ALA A 147 0.01 5.84 2.92
CA ALA A 147 -1.02 6.27 3.86
C ALA A 147 -0.74 7.66 4.45
N GLY A 148 0.25 8.35 3.93
CA GLY A 148 0.66 9.67 4.43
C GLY A 148 -0.01 10.86 3.75
N ASP A 149 -0.84 10.63 2.74
CA ASP A 149 -1.41 11.68 1.89
C ASP A 149 -2.79 12.21 2.35
N GLY A 150 -3.32 11.70 3.44
CA GLY A 150 -4.61 12.16 4.01
C GLY A 150 -5.86 11.59 3.37
N ARG A 151 -5.76 10.75 2.34
CA ARG A 151 -6.93 10.18 1.63
C ARG A 151 -7.66 9.09 2.41
N HIS A 152 -7.06 8.55 3.45
CA HIS A 152 -7.54 7.35 4.13
C HIS A 152 -8.21 7.65 5.48
N ALA A 153 -9.08 8.66 5.50
CA ALA A 153 -9.84 9.01 6.71
C ALA A 153 -10.89 7.95 7.08
N HIS A 154 -11.38 7.21 6.08
CA HIS A 154 -12.39 6.15 6.28
C HIS A 154 -11.88 4.79 5.84
N PRO A 155 -12.28 3.70 6.54
CA PRO A 155 -11.90 2.34 6.16
C PRO A 155 -12.29 1.96 4.73
N THR A 156 -13.38 2.53 4.19
CA THR A 156 -13.84 2.28 2.83
C THR A 156 -12.76 2.60 1.80
N GLN A 157 -12.10 3.75 1.92
CA GLN A 157 -11.03 4.13 0.98
C GLN A 157 -9.84 3.18 1.10
N ALA A 158 -9.47 2.81 2.32
CA ALA A 158 -8.39 1.84 2.53
C ALA A 158 -8.74 0.47 1.93
N MET A 159 -9.97 0.01 2.09
CA MET A 159 -10.45 -1.25 1.50
C MET A 159 -10.39 -1.20 -0.03
N LEU A 160 -10.85 -0.10 -0.63
CA LEU A 160 -10.84 0.06 -2.08
C LEU A 160 -9.41 0.06 -2.65
N ASP A 161 -8.47 0.71 -1.97
CA ASP A 161 -7.07 0.73 -2.40
C ASP A 161 -6.47 -0.69 -2.35
N MET A 162 -6.70 -1.43 -1.28
CA MET A 162 -6.21 -2.80 -1.15
C MET A 162 -6.82 -3.73 -2.20
N LEU A 163 -8.11 -3.61 -2.47
CA LEU A 163 -8.80 -4.41 -3.49
C LEU A 163 -8.34 -4.07 -4.89
N THR A 164 -8.09 -2.79 -5.17
CA THR A 164 -7.56 -2.35 -6.46
C THR A 164 -6.17 -2.93 -6.70
N ILE A 165 -5.30 -2.88 -5.71
CA ILE A 165 -3.96 -3.48 -5.78
C ILE A 165 -4.07 -4.99 -6.04
N ARG A 166 -4.92 -5.69 -5.28
CA ARG A 166 -5.12 -7.14 -5.46
C ARG A 166 -5.54 -7.48 -6.89
N ARG A 167 -6.55 -6.79 -7.40
CA ARG A 167 -7.09 -7.06 -8.74
C ARG A 167 -6.06 -6.82 -9.82
N GLU A 168 -5.34 -5.69 -9.76
CA GLU A 168 -4.32 -5.36 -10.75
C GLU A 168 -3.11 -6.29 -10.65
N THR A 169 -2.72 -6.69 -9.43
CA THR A 169 -1.64 -7.65 -9.21
C THR A 169 -1.98 -9.03 -9.78
N GLU A 170 -3.20 -9.51 -9.58
CA GLU A 170 -3.65 -10.79 -10.14
C GLU A 170 -3.62 -10.80 -11.66
N LYS A 171 -3.99 -9.70 -12.30
CA LYS A 171 -3.90 -9.57 -13.77
C LYS A 171 -2.47 -9.69 -14.29
N ASN A 172 -1.48 -9.28 -13.50
CA ASN A 172 -0.08 -9.35 -13.89
C ASN A 172 0.47 -10.77 -13.92
N PHE A 173 -0.21 -11.70 -13.29
CA PHE A 173 0.21 -13.12 -13.18
C PHE A 173 -0.66 -14.07 -14.01
N GLU A 174 -1.66 -13.54 -14.69
CA GLU A 174 -2.40 -14.27 -15.71
C GLU A 174 -1.61 -14.25 -17.05
#